data_821e28b5ed6b80eea2f7933baff3ebfa
#
_entry.id   821e28b5ed6b80eea2f7933baff3ebfa
#
_cell.length_a   1.000
_cell.length_b   1.000
_cell.length_c   1.000
_cell.angle_alpha   90.00
_cell.angle_beta   90.00
_cell.angle_gamma   90.00
#
_symmetry.space_group_name_H-M   'P 1'
#
loop_
_entity.id
_entity.type
_entity.pdbx_description
1 polymer ?
#
loop_
_entity_poly.entity_id
_entity_poly.type
_entity_poly.pdbx_seq_one_letter_code
_entity_poly.pdbx_strand_id
1 'polypeptide(L)'
;IDEATPVRPSGWYALSKAMTEQMCQSYARSEGLPVTILRFAMVMGAGEVIDFPQFYLSKMRSNPVLDELWEGQERLLLLSDDEGRPFMKHVADVRDIVHGCHCALGKQRSFGQIYQLAGPEPFTWDQAIYRLSELLQIPILEVQPGGAPTHYRFDITRARHDLGFAPQYDIVRMIVDGLAFRRGENTDILPTN
;
A
#
# COMPACT_ATOMS: atom_id res chain seq x y z
N ILE A 1 9.33 9.01 3.01
CA ILE A 1 10.08 8.33 1.92
C ILE A 1 9.75 9.07 0.63
N ASP A 2 10.75 9.58 -0.05
CA ASP A 2 10.67 10.30 -1.32
C ASP A 2 11.54 9.64 -2.40
N GLU A 3 11.63 10.24 -3.58
CA GLU A 3 12.42 9.73 -4.70
C GLU A 3 13.94 9.81 -4.44
N ALA A 4 14.39 10.68 -3.53
CA ALA A 4 15.80 10.82 -3.14
C ALA A 4 16.22 9.81 -2.07
N THR A 5 15.27 9.12 -1.45
CA THR A 5 15.55 8.10 -0.43
C THR A 5 16.38 6.96 -1.03
N PRO A 6 17.56 6.63 -0.46
CA PRO A 6 18.45 5.61 -1.00
C PRO A 6 17.79 4.25 -1.10
N VAL A 7 17.89 3.63 -2.28
CA VAL A 7 17.38 2.27 -2.52
C VAL A 7 18.31 1.26 -1.83
N ARG A 8 17.77 0.52 -0.85
CA ARG A 8 18.48 -0.53 -0.10
C ARG A 8 17.74 -1.85 -0.24
N PRO A 9 17.90 -2.55 -1.37
CA PRO A 9 17.14 -3.78 -1.62
C PRO A 9 17.52 -4.89 -0.65
N SER A 10 16.51 -5.60 -0.14
CA SER A 10 16.67 -6.82 0.64
C SER A 10 15.88 -7.94 -0.03
N GLY A 11 16.57 -9.05 -0.33
CA GLY A 11 16.00 -10.19 -1.05
C GLY A 11 15.93 -10.00 -2.57
N TRP A 12 15.65 -11.09 -3.27
CA TRP A 12 15.72 -11.17 -4.73
C TRP A 12 14.74 -10.25 -5.46
N TYR A 13 13.52 -10.14 -4.96
CA TYR A 13 12.49 -9.29 -5.57
C TYR A 13 12.91 -7.81 -5.52
N ALA A 14 13.29 -7.31 -4.34
CA ALA A 14 13.71 -5.92 -4.19
C ALA A 14 14.96 -5.62 -5.02
N LEU A 15 15.93 -6.56 -5.06
CA LEU A 15 17.13 -6.43 -5.89
C LEU A 15 16.76 -6.34 -7.38
N SER A 16 15.87 -7.20 -7.89
CA SER A 16 15.46 -7.18 -9.30
C SER A 16 14.83 -5.83 -9.69
N LYS A 17 14.00 -5.24 -8.81
CA LYS A 17 13.40 -3.92 -9.05
C LYS A 17 14.45 -2.81 -9.06
N ALA A 18 15.40 -2.84 -8.13
CA ALA A 18 16.50 -1.86 -8.09
C ALA A 18 17.38 -1.95 -9.35
N MET A 19 17.71 -3.16 -9.81
CA MET A 19 18.47 -3.36 -11.05
C MET A 19 17.70 -2.85 -12.27
N THR A 20 16.41 -3.16 -12.38
CA THR A 20 15.57 -2.67 -13.48
C THR A 20 15.55 -1.14 -13.52
N GLU A 21 15.41 -0.50 -12.37
CA GLU A 21 15.43 0.96 -12.27
C GLU A 21 16.77 1.53 -12.75
N GLN A 22 17.90 0.96 -12.32
CA GLN A 22 19.23 1.39 -12.77
C GLN A 22 19.44 1.20 -14.28
N MET A 23 18.96 0.08 -14.84
CA MET A 23 19.00 -0.16 -16.29
C MET A 23 18.20 0.89 -17.03
N CYS A 24 16.97 1.16 -16.63
CA CYS A 24 16.12 2.20 -17.25
C CYS A 24 16.77 3.56 -17.21
N GLN A 25 17.35 3.96 -16.07
CA GLN A 25 18.07 5.22 -15.96
C GLN A 25 19.31 5.27 -16.85
N SER A 26 20.04 4.15 -16.99
CA SER A 26 21.20 4.09 -17.87
C SER A 26 20.79 4.31 -19.34
N TYR A 27 19.78 3.59 -19.82
CA TYR A 27 19.27 3.76 -21.19
C TYR A 27 18.71 5.14 -21.45
N ALA A 28 18.03 5.74 -20.48
CA ALA A 28 17.55 7.11 -20.60
C ALA A 28 18.71 8.10 -20.80
N ARG A 29 19.85 7.89 -20.11
CA ARG A 29 21.03 8.78 -20.22
C ARG A 29 21.87 8.52 -21.46
N SER A 30 22.09 7.23 -21.83
CA SER A 30 23.00 6.89 -22.92
C SER A 30 22.35 6.95 -24.30
N GLU A 31 21.08 6.57 -24.39
CA GLU A 31 20.36 6.43 -25.66
C GLU A 31 19.24 7.47 -25.83
N GLY A 32 19.01 8.34 -24.85
CA GLY A 32 17.91 9.30 -24.89
C GLY A 32 16.52 8.65 -24.85
N LEU A 33 16.42 7.40 -24.33
CA LEU A 33 15.16 6.69 -24.28
C LEU A 33 14.14 7.42 -23.38
N PRO A 34 12.91 7.70 -23.84
CA PRO A 34 11.90 8.42 -23.07
C PRO A 34 11.25 7.53 -22.02
N VAL A 35 11.97 7.24 -20.94
CA VAL A 35 11.54 6.39 -19.83
C VAL A 35 11.08 7.24 -18.64
N THR A 36 9.95 6.87 -18.06
CA THR A 36 9.50 7.36 -16.74
C THR A 36 9.46 6.19 -15.76
N ILE A 37 10.03 6.38 -14.59
CA ILE A 37 10.06 5.37 -13.53
C ILE A 37 9.01 5.71 -12.48
N LEU A 38 8.12 4.77 -12.20
CA LEU A 38 7.07 4.91 -11.20
C LEU A 38 7.32 3.91 -10.08
N ARG A 39 7.60 4.40 -8.86
CA ARG A 39 7.75 3.60 -7.64
C ARG A 39 6.41 3.54 -6.93
N PHE A 40 5.84 2.36 -6.84
CA PHE A 40 4.52 2.16 -6.21
C PHE A 40 4.66 1.85 -4.73
N ALA A 41 3.77 2.40 -3.93
CA ALA A 41 3.44 1.84 -2.62
C ALA A 41 2.88 0.42 -2.78
N MET A 42 2.60 -0.26 -1.67
CA MET A 42 1.87 -1.53 -1.74
C MET A 42 0.51 -1.30 -2.42
N VAL A 43 0.32 -1.92 -3.57
CA VAL A 43 -0.91 -1.80 -4.36
C VAL A 43 -1.90 -2.86 -3.91
N MET A 44 -3.14 -2.47 -3.72
CA MET A 44 -4.26 -3.34 -3.39
C MET A 44 -5.40 -3.13 -4.39
N GLY A 45 -6.03 -4.21 -4.82
CA GLY A 45 -7.16 -4.19 -5.74
C GLY A 45 -8.26 -5.15 -5.34
N ALA A 46 -9.37 -5.15 -6.08
CA ALA A 46 -10.42 -6.17 -6.06
C ALA A 46 -10.80 -6.72 -4.67
N GLY A 47 -10.82 -5.88 -3.64
CA GLY A 47 -11.17 -6.29 -2.28
C GLY A 47 -10.01 -6.90 -1.47
N GLU A 48 -8.79 -6.90 -1.97
CA GLU A 48 -7.61 -7.43 -1.24
C GLU A 48 -7.41 -6.79 0.14
N VAL A 49 -7.81 -5.54 0.32
CA VAL A 49 -7.78 -4.86 1.61
C VAL A 49 -8.60 -5.59 2.68
N ILE A 50 -9.72 -6.22 2.27
CA ILE A 50 -10.58 -6.98 3.19
C ILE A 50 -9.89 -8.27 3.67
N ASP A 51 -9.01 -8.84 2.86
CA ASP A 51 -8.26 -10.06 3.17
C ASP A 51 -6.85 -9.80 3.67
N PHE A 52 -6.50 -8.55 3.94
CA PHE A 52 -5.15 -8.19 4.32
C PHE A 52 -4.72 -8.96 5.59
N PRO A 53 -3.75 -9.88 5.49
CA PRO A 53 -3.49 -10.86 6.54
C PRO A 53 -3.20 -10.24 7.91
N GLN A 54 -2.53 -9.10 7.96
CA GLN A 54 -2.15 -8.45 9.20
C GLN A 54 -3.34 -7.85 9.98
N PHE A 55 -4.54 -7.83 9.41
CA PHE A 55 -5.75 -7.42 10.12
C PHE A 55 -6.39 -8.54 10.93
N TYR A 56 -6.02 -9.82 10.71
CA TYR A 56 -6.72 -10.98 11.24
C TYR A 56 -5.82 -11.84 12.13
N LEU A 57 -6.29 -12.15 13.33
CA LEU A 57 -5.56 -13.01 14.28
C LEU A 57 -5.26 -14.38 13.67
N SER A 58 -6.24 -15.01 13.00
CA SER A 58 -6.06 -16.32 12.38
C SER A 58 -4.93 -16.37 11.34
N LYS A 59 -4.67 -15.25 10.66
CA LYS A 59 -3.64 -15.13 9.61
C LYS A 59 -2.24 -14.84 10.16
N MET A 60 -2.16 -14.35 11.39
CA MET A 60 -0.91 -13.91 12.03
C MET A 60 -0.37 -14.91 13.06
N ARG A 61 -0.93 -16.10 13.15
CA ARG A 61 -0.55 -17.16 14.12
C ARG A 61 0.87 -17.73 13.92
N SER A 62 1.55 -17.38 12.84
CA SER A 62 2.99 -17.67 12.71
C SER A 62 3.85 -16.87 13.69
N ASN A 63 3.33 -15.79 14.26
CA ASN A 63 3.94 -15.06 15.38
C ASN A 63 3.53 -15.76 16.68
N PRO A 64 4.48 -16.28 17.49
CA PRO A 64 4.15 -17.01 18.73
C PRO A 64 3.32 -16.20 19.72
N VAL A 65 3.58 -14.91 19.86
CA VAL A 65 2.82 -14.02 20.76
C VAL A 65 1.34 -13.94 20.34
N LEU A 66 1.08 -13.88 19.03
CA LEU A 66 -0.29 -13.82 18.49
C LEU A 66 -0.97 -15.19 18.50
N ASP A 67 -0.21 -16.28 18.34
CA ASP A 67 -0.78 -17.63 18.41
C ASP A 67 -1.31 -17.98 19.81
N GLU A 68 -0.64 -17.51 20.88
CA GLU A 68 -1.09 -17.69 22.26
C GLU A 68 -2.43 -16.97 22.54
N LEU A 69 -2.78 -15.94 21.77
CA LEU A 69 -4.03 -15.20 21.91
C LEU A 69 -5.22 -15.84 21.15
N TRP A 70 -4.98 -16.94 20.42
CA TRP A 70 -6.00 -17.61 19.64
C TRP A 70 -6.92 -18.50 20.51
N GLU A 71 -8.18 -18.11 20.63
CA GLU A 71 -9.22 -18.82 21.39
C GLU A 71 -10.26 -19.54 20.51
N GLY A 72 -9.92 -19.79 19.23
CA GLY A 72 -10.84 -20.47 18.30
C GLY A 72 -11.83 -19.52 17.60
N GLN A 73 -11.78 -18.22 17.85
CA GLN A 73 -12.63 -17.22 17.22
C GLN A 73 -11.80 -16.14 16.55
N GLU A 74 -12.27 -15.66 15.39
CA GLU A 74 -11.59 -14.59 14.66
C GLU A 74 -11.69 -13.26 15.42
N ARG A 75 -10.57 -12.53 15.42
CA ARG A 75 -10.48 -11.16 15.95
C ARG A 75 -9.68 -10.28 15.01
N LEU A 76 -10.07 -9.03 14.91
CA LEU A 76 -9.29 -8.02 14.18
C LEU A 76 -8.21 -7.45 15.09
N LEU A 77 -6.99 -7.42 14.57
CA LEU A 77 -5.82 -6.98 15.33
C LEU A 77 -5.64 -5.46 15.24
N LEU A 78 -5.83 -4.76 16.35
CA LEU A 78 -5.43 -3.36 16.49
C LEU A 78 -3.97 -3.32 16.96
N LEU A 79 -3.05 -3.24 16.02
CA LEU A 79 -1.62 -3.23 16.31
C LEU A 79 -1.13 -1.82 16.65
N SER A 80 -0.39 -1.72 17.75
CA SER A 80 0.28 -0.49 18.19
C SER A 80 1.73 -0.77 18.59
N ASP A 81 2.53 0.30 18.65
CA ASP A 81 3.89 0.23 19.16
C ASP A 81 3.92 0.23 20.71
N ASP A 82 5.12 0.16 21.27
CA ASP A 82 5.34 0.12 22.74
C ASP A 82 4.88 1.41 23.44
N GLU A 83 4.64 2.49 22.68
CA GLU A 83 4.11 3.77 23.19
C GLU A 83 2.59 3.88 22.99
N GLY A 84 1.94 2.81 22.50
CA GLY A 84 0.50 2.76 22.25
C GLY A 84 0.05 3.48 20.97
N ARG A 85 0.97 3.89 20.10
CA ARG A 85 0.63 4.52 18.82
C ARG A 85 0.23 3.45 17.80
N PRO A 86 -0.94 3.56 17.17
CA PRO A 86 -1.34 2.61 16.12
C PRO A 86 -0.30 2.54 15.00
N PHE A 87 -0.07 1.37 14.43
CA PHE A 87 0.76 1.22 13.23
C PHE A 87 0.21 2.09 12.10
N MET A 88 1.09 2.54 11.22
CA MET A 88 0.74 3.38 10.08
C MET A 88 1.38 2.85 8.80
N LYS A 89 0.59 2.73 7.75
CA LYS A 89 1.06 2.35 6.41
C LYS A 89 0.55 3.31 5.35
N HIS A 90 1.32 3.44 4.29
CA HIS A 90 0.88 4.15 3.09
C HIS A 90 0.77 3.13 1.96
N VAL A 91 -0.45 2.82 1.58
CA VAL A 91 -0.80 1.88 0.51
C VAL A 91 -1.40 2.65 -0.68
N ALA A 92 -1.72 1.96 -1.75
CA ALA A 92 -2.40 2.53 -2.90
C ALA A 92 -3.49 1.60 -3.41
N ASP A 93 -4.61 2.14 -3.81
CA ASP A 93 -5.61 1.43 -4.61
C ASP A 93 -5.10 1.28 -6.05
N VAL A 94 -5.39 0.14 -6.67
CA VAL A 94 -4.98 -0.12 -8.06
C VAL A 94 -5.51 0.93 -9.03
N ARG A 95 -6.70 1.48 -8.79
CA ARG A 95 -7.30 2.55 -9.63
C ARG A 95 -6.49 3.83 -9.59
N ASP A 96 -5.95 4.20 -8.42
CA ASP A 96 -5.04 5.34 -8.30
C ASP A 96 -3.71 5.08 -9.02
N ILE A 97 -3.19 3.86 -8.96
CA ILE A 97 -1.97 3.50 -9.70
C ILE A 97 -2.19 3.56 -11.21
N VAL A 98 -3.31 3.04 -11.71
CA VAL A 98 -3.69 3.16 -13.12
C VAL A 98 -3.80 4.63 -13.54
N HIS A 99 -4.46 5.46 -12.70
CA HIS A 99 -4.50 6.91 -12.93
C HIS A 99 -3.10 7.53 -12.99
N GLY A 100 -2.21 7.17 -12.07
CA GLY A 100 -0.81 7.65 -12.07
C GLY A 100 -0.03 7.22 -13.31
N CYS A 101 -0.22 6.01 -13.80
CA CYS A 101 0.35 5.55 -15.07
C CYS A 101 -0.16 6.39 -16.26
N HIS A 102 -1.46 6.66 -16.33
CA HIS A 102 -2.04 7.53 -17.36
C HIS A 102 -1.49 8.96 -17.29
N CYS A 103 -1.31 9.49 -16.08
CA CYS A 103 -0.72 10.82 -15.88
C CYS A 103 0.72 10.92 -16.37
N ALA A 104 1.49 9.84 -16.32
CA ALA A 104 2.88 9.81 -16.75
C ALA A 104 3.02 9.53 -18.25
N LEU A 105 2.07 8.80 -18.85
CA LEU A 105 2.18 8.32 -20.22
C LEU A 105 2.27 9.48 -21.22
N GLY A 106 3.33 9.49 -22.04
CA GLY A 106 3.56 10.51 -23.09
C GLY A 106 3.91 11.91 -22.56
N LYS A 107 4.10 12.08 -21.25
CA LYS A 107 4.38 13.37 -20.65
C LYS A 107 5.88 13.68 -20.71
N GLN A 108 6.30 14.49 -21.68
CA GLN A 108 7.72 14.76 -21.95
C GLN A 108 8.52 15.19 -20.72
N ARG A 109 7.93 16.00 -19.80
CA ARG A 109 8.61 16.42 -18.57
C ARG A 109 8.95 15.29 -17.60
N SER A 110 8.31 14.13 -17.76
CA SER A 110 8.55 12.96 -16.92
C SER A 110 9.69 12.06 -17.43
N PHE A 111 10.16 12.29 -18.64
CA PHE A 111 11.21 11.45 -19.22
C PHE A 111 12.53 11.58 -18.45
N GLY A 112 13.12 10.44 -18.11
CA GLY A 112 14.32 10.35 -17.28
C GLY A 112 14.06 10.59 -15.79
N GLN A 113 12.81 10.76 -15.38
CA GLN A 113 12.44 11.07 -14.00
C GLN A 113 11.87 9.86 -13.26
N ILE A 114 11.92 9.94 -11.92
CA ILE A 114 11.35 8.98 -11.00
C ILE A 114 10.21 9.66 -10.23
N TYR A 115 9.12 8.95 -10.03
CA TYR A 115 7.98 9.42 -9.24
C TYR A 115 7.51 8.36 -8.26
N GLN A 116 7.26 8.78 -7.02
CA GLN A 116 6.60 7.95 -6.01
C GLN A 116 5.08 8.04 -6.19
N LEU A 117 4.39 6.90 -6.27
CA LEU A 117 2.93 6.82 -6.31
C LEU A 117 2.41 6.06 -5.09
N ALA A 118 1.45 6.65 -4.39
CA ALA A 118 0.75 6.07 -3.25
C ALA A 118 -0.69 6.59 -3.21
N GLY A 119 -1.48 6.12 -2.27
CA GLY A 119 -2.82 6.63 -2.01
C GLY A 119 -2.82 8.09 -1.56
N PRO A 120 -3.99 8.68 -1.31
CA PRO A 120 -4.11 10.10 -0.95
C PRO A 120 -3.37 10.46 0.33
N GLU A 121 -3.43 9.59 1.34
CA GLU A 121 -2.76 9.73 2.64
C GLU A 121 -2.41 8.35 3.21
N PRO A 122 -1.41 8.25 4.10
CA PRO A 122 -1.23 7.03 4.89
C PRO A 122 -2.43 6.81 5.81
N PHE A 123 -2.71 5.57 6.14
CA PHE A 123 -3.71 5.23 7.13
C PHE A 123 -3.07 4.70 8.42
N THR A 124 -3.71 4.95 9.55
CA THR A 124 -3.40 4.33 10.84
C THR A 124 -4.24 3.07 11.05
N TRP A 125 -3.70 2.12 11.82
CA TRP A 125 -4.33 0.82 12.00
C TRP A 125 -5.75 0.91 12.58
N ASP A 126 -5.97 1.83 13.51
CA ASP A 126 -7.28 2.11 14.11
C ASP A 126 -8.34 2.52 13.08
N GLN A 127 -7.98 3.37 12.10
CA GLN A 127 -8.90 3.76 11.01
C GLN A 127 -9.42 2.54 10.24
N ALA A 128 -8.54 1.60 9.89
CA ALA A 128 -8.91 0.41 9.16
C ALA A 128 -9.68 -0.59 10.05
N ILE A 129 -9.18 -0.86 11.26
CA ILE A 129 -9.70 -1.91 12.14
C ILE A 129 -11.07 -1.54 12.70
N TYR A 130 -11.29 -0.29 13.12
CA TYR A 130 -12.62 0.12 13.57
C TYR A 130 -13.65 0.04 12.45
N ARG A 131 -13.27 0.44 11.23
CA ARG A 131 -14.17 0.35 10.09
C ARG A 131 -14.48 -1.09 9.70
N LEU A 132 -13.48 -1.97 9.68
CA LEU A 132 -13.69 -3.40 9.42
C LEU A 132 -14.54 -4.07 10.50
N SER A 133 -14.29 -3.76 11.79
CA SER A 133 -15.08 -4.31 12.91
C SER A 133 -16.55 -3.90 12.81
N GLU A 134 -16.81 -2.63 12.50
CA GLU A 134 -18.17 -2.14 12.30
C GLU A 134 -18.90 -2.88 11.17
N LEU A 135 -18.23 -3.09 10.02
CA LEU A 135 -18.86 -3.66 8.83
C LEU A 135 -18.93 -5.19 8.86
N LEU A 136 -17.93 -5.87 9.44
CA LEU A 136 -17.86 -7.33 9.48
C LEU A 136 -18.39 -7.92 10.79
N GLN A 137 -18.65 -7.10 11.80
CA GLN A 137 -19.07 -7.52 13.15
C GLN A 137 -18.06 -8.50 13.80
N ILE A 138 -16.77 -8.30 13.53
CA ILE A 138 -15.67 -9.08 14.12
C ILE A 138 -15.11 -8.26 15.29
N PRO A 139 -14.96 -8.85 16.50
CA PRO A 139 -14.42 -8.15 17.66
C PRO A 139 -12.95 -7.76 17.47
N ILE A 140 -12.56 -6.65 18.09
CA ILE A 140 -11.19 -6.13 18.07
C ILE A 140 -10.38 -6.74 19.21
N LEU A 141 -9.12 -7.02 18.94
CA LEU A 141 -8.07 -7.36 19.91
C LEU A 141 -6.93 -6.35 19.78
N GLU A 142 -6.72 -5.57 20.85
CA GLU A 142 -5.60 -4.63 20.93
C GLU A 142 -4.32 -5.38 21.28
N VAL A 143 -3.27 -5.20 20.50
CA VAL A 143 -2.00 -5.92 20.69
C VAL A 143 -0.81 -5.00 20.44
N GLN A 144 0.17 -5.10 21.34
CA GLN A 144 1.51 -4.55 21.18
C GLN A 144 2.47 -5.72 20.91
N PRO A 145 2.71 -6.05 19.63
CA PRO A 145 3.47 -7.26 19.28
C PRO A 145 4.97 -7.15 19.60
N GLY A 146 5.42 -5.98 20.04
CA GLY A 146 6.84 -5.67 20.24
C GLY A 146 7.60 -5.49 18.93
N GLY A 147 8.87 -5.06 19.03
CA GLY A 147 9.73 -4.88 17.87
C GLY A 147 9.58 -3.51 17.18
N ALA A 148 10.14 -3.40 15.98
CA ALA A 148 10.12 -2.14 15.25
C ALA A 148 8.71 -1.80 14.76
N PRO A 149 8.17 -0.62 15.13
CA PRO A 149 6.85 -0.21 14.68
C PRO A 149 6.82 -0.01 13.16
N THR A 150 5.69 -0.33 12.56
CA THR A 150 5.46 -0.03 11.14
C THR A 150 4.88 1.37 11.02
N HIS A 151 5.74 2.35 10.72
CA HIS A 151 5.34 3.74 10.50
C HIS A 151 6.06 4.27 9.26
N TYR A 152 5.35 4.36 8.14
CA TYR A 152 5.92 4.96 6.94
C TYR A 152 4.91 5.74 6.11
N ARG A 153 5.41 6.80 5.50
CA ARG A 153 4.70 7.66 4.56
C ARG A 153 5.54 7.87 3.31
N PHE A 154 4.93 7.76 2.15
CA PHE A 154 5.53 8.18 0.88
C PHE A 154 5.17 9.63 0.58
N ASP A 155 6.16 10.40 0.16
CA ASP A 155 5.94 11.74 -0.37
C ASP A 155 5.61 11.65 -1.87
N ILE A 156 4.40 12.01 -2.23
CA ILE A 156 3.91 12.03 -3.62
C ILE A 156 3.80 13.45 -4.18
N THR A 157 4.39 14.42 -3.51
CA THR A 157 4.32 15.84 -3.91
C THR A 157 4.83 16.05 -5.33
N ARG A 158 5.92 15.38 -5.69
CA ARG A 158 6.49 15.48 -7.04
C ARG A 158 5.54 14.93 -8.10
N ALA A 159 4.93 13.77 -7.87
CA ALA A 159 3.95 13.19 -8.79
C ALA A 159 2.71 14.09 -8.93
N ARG A 160 2.23 14.66 -7.82
CA ARG A 160 1.13 15.63 -7.85
C ARG A 160 1.45 16.86 -8.70
N HIS A 161 2.62 17.46 -8.48
CA HIS A 161 3.03 18.68 -9.17
C HIS A 161 3.35 18.45 -10.65
N ASP A 162 4.17 17.46 -10.96
CA ASP A 162 4.70 17.27 -12.31
C ASP A 162 3.74 16.49 -13.22
N LEU A 163 3.06 15.50 -12.68
CA LEU A 163 2.18 14.62 -13.44
C LEU A 163 0.70 15.05 -13.37
N GLY A 164 0.30 15.76 -12.34
CA GLY A 164 -1.10 16.00 -12.02
C GLY A 164 -1.76 14.78 -11.36
N PHE A 165 -0.95 13.91 -10.74
CA PHE A 165 -1.44 12.74 -10.02
C PHE A 165 -2.30 13.14 -8.84
N ALA A 166 -3.55 12.68 -8.79
CA ALA A 166 -4.53 13.02 -7.76
C ALA A 166 -5.23 11.74 -7.26
N PRO A 167 -4.57 10.96 -6.38
CA PRO A 167 -5.16 9.75 -5.83
C PRO A 167 -6.40 10.06 -4.99
N GLN A 168 -7.39 9.16 -5.01
CA GLN A 168 -8.73 9.39 -4.44
C GLN A 168 -9.21 8.29 -3.50
N TYR A 169 -8.54 7.14 -3.45
CA TYR A 169 -9.01 5.96 -2.74
C TYR A 169 -8.23 5.78 -1.44
N ASP A 170 -8.76 6.36 -0.35
CA ASP A 170 -8.24 6.13 1.00
C ASP A 170 -8.64 4.74 1.53
N ILE A 171 -8.10 4.36 2.69
CA ILE A 171 -8.32 3.02 3.28
C ILE A 171 -9.80 2.78 3.58
N VAL A 172 -10.56 3.77 3.99
CA VAL A 172 -11.98 3.63 4.34
C VAL A 172 -12.79 3.33 3.09
N ARG A 173 -12.53 4.08 2.01
CA ARG A 173 -13.14 3.85 0.71
C ARG A 173 -12.76 2.49 0.13
N MET A 174 -11.48 2.11 0.21
CA MET A 174 -11.03 0.78 -0.23
C MET A 174 -11.76 -0.36 0.49
N ILE A 175 -12.00 -0.22 1.80
CA ILE A 175 -12.74 -1.21 2.59
C ILE A 175 -14.21 -1.30 2.13
N VAL A 176 -14.87 -0.15 1.96
CA VAL A 176 -16.28 -0.11 1.51
C VAL A 176 -16.41 -0.69 0.11
N ASP A 177 -15.57 -0.26 -0.82
CA ASP A 177 -15.55 -0.75 -2.20
C ASP A 177 -15.18 -2.24 -2.26
N GLY A 178 -14.27 -2.70 -1.40
CA GLY A 178 -13.90 -4.12 -1.28
C GLY A 178 -15.08 -5.00 -0.85
N LEU A 179 -15.92 -4.54 0.07
CA LEU A 179 -17.14 -5.25 0.45
C LEU A 179 -18.20 -5.20 -0.66
N ALA A 180 -18.33 -4.07 -1.36
CA ALA A 180 -19.21 -3.95 -2.52
C ALA A 180 -18.79 -4.94 -3.63
N PHE A 181 -17.48 -5.03 -3.91
CA PHE A 181 -16.93 -6.00 -4.85
C PHE A 181 -17.27 -7.45 -4.46
N ARG A 182 -17.16 -7.82 -3.17
CA ARG A 182 -17.53 -9.16 -2.68
C ARG A 182 -19.02 -9.49 -2.86
N ARG A 183 -19.88 -8.47 -2.88
CA ARG A 183 -21.32 -8.63 -3.17
C ARG A 183 -21.62 -8.68 -4.67
N GLY A 184 -20.60 -8.61 -5.54
CA GLY A 184 -20.75 -8.58 -7.00
C GLY A 184 -21.17 -7.23 -7.57
N GLU A 185 -21.04 -6.16 -6.78
CA GLU A 185 -21.31 -4.80 -7.25
C GLU A 185 -20.17 -4.28 -8.14
N ASN A 186 -20.49 -3.44 -9.10
CA ASN A 186 -19.46 -2.81 -9.94
C ASN A 186 -18.68 -1.77 -9.14
N THR A 187 -17.37 -1.96 -9.04
CA THR A 187 -16.46 -1.07 -8.32
C THR A 187 -15.35 -0.52 -9.23
N ASP A 188 -15.51 -0.67 -10.56
CA ASP A 188 -14.50 -0.29 -11.57
C ASP A 188 -13.14 -0.98 -11.36
N ILE A 189 -13.11 -2.12 -10.68
CA ILE A 189 -11.93 -2.95 -10.48
C ILE A 189 -12.17 -4.29 -11.16
N LEU A 190 -11.25 -4.69 -12.04
CA LEU A 190 -11.25 -6.02 -12.62
C LEU A 190 -10.74 -7.04 -11.58
N PRO A 191 -11.39 -8.22 -11.47
CA PRO A 191 -10.90 -9.26 -10.56
C PRO A 191 -9.52 -9.77 -11.03
N THR A 192 -8.64 -10.03 -10.08
CA THR A 192 -7.43 -10.81 -10.33
C THR A 192 -7.79 -12.28 -10.19
N ASN A 193 -7.59 -13.06 -11.25
CA ASN A 193 -7.78 -14.51 -11.26
C ASN A 193 -6.60 -15.22 -10.60
#